data_2a93b4b4e6f08763d7eea5bd48209888
#
_entry.id   2a93b4b4e6f08763d7eea5bd48209888
#
_cell.length_a   1.000
_cell.length_b   1.000
_cell.length_c   1.000
_cell.angle_alpha   90.00
_cell.angle_beta   90.00
_cell.angle_gamma   90.00
#
_symmetry.space_group_name_H-M   'P 1'
#
loop_
_entity.id
_entity.type
_entity.pdbx_description
1 polymer ?
#
loop_
_entity_poly.entity_id
_entity_poly.type
_entity_poly.pdbx_seq_one_letter_code
_entity_poly.pdbx_strand_id
1 'polypeptide(L)'
;RIVWDAEVEKYYFSIVDVVQILTDSADGRKYWNKLKQRLKAEGNESVTNCHQLKLPAADGKKYKTDVADLEQLFRLIQSIPSKKAEPIKQWLAELGSMRVDQMIDPELTFQMAVEDYRRQGYSDKWIENRLKSIRTRNELTNEWKRSGVTEQKDFAILTNILTQAWSGMTTGQYKQFKGLTKENLRDNMTTLELALNTLAEAATTEISRSRNPKTMAENQQVANSGGQAAKAARLEVEKQIGHSVISHFFKVPTISFI
;
A
#
# COMPACT_ATOMS: atom_id res chain seq x y z
N ARG A 1 -6.74 -7.75 -19.95
CA ARG A 1 -5.42 -8.21 -19.46
C ARG A 1 -4.85 -7.14 -18.54
N ILE A 2 -4.28 -7.59 -17.43
CA ILE A 2 -3.66 -6.77 -16.39
C ILE A 2 -2.27 -7.35 -16.14
N VAL A 3 -1.27 -6.49 -15.97
CA VAL A 3 0.12 -6.87 -15.67
C VAL A 3 0.58 -6.10 -14.44
N TRP A 4 1.23 -6.81 -13.53
CA TRP A 4 1.95 -6.22 -12.42
C TRP A 4 3.40 -5.99 -12.78
N ASP A 5 3.88 -4.77 -12.64
CA ASP A 5 5.29 -4.42 -12.78
C ASP A 5 5.91 -4.27 -11.38
N ALA A 6 6.81 -5.20 -11.04
CA ALA A 6 7.44 -5.26 -9.73
C ALA A 6 8.54 -4.21 -9.53
N GLU A 7 9.10 -3.63 -10.61
CA GLU A 7 10.17 -2.64 -10.50
C GLU A 7 9.61 -1.27 -10.09
N VAL A 8 8.44 -0.92 -10.65
CA VAL A 8 7.76 0.35 -10.35
C VAL A 8 6.56 0.18 -9.41
N GLU A 9 6.28 -1.05 -8.96
CA GLU A 9 5.16 -1.41 -8.09
C GLU A 9 3.80 -0.88 -8.59
N LYS A 10 3.53 -1.03 -9.91
CA LYS A 10 2.30 -0.57 -10.54
C LYS A 10 1.59 -1.68 -11.33
N TYR A 11 0.26 -1.63 -11.34
CA TYR A 11 -0.55 -2.37 -12.29
C TYR A 11 -0.69 -1.61 -13.60
N TYR A 12 -0.54 -2.33 -14.69
CA TYR A 12 -0.82 -1.85 -16.04
C TYR A 12 -1.98 -2.60 -16.66
N PHE A 13 -2.88 -1.87 -17.27
CA PHE A 13 -4.11 -2.35 -17.89
C PHE A 13 -4.02 -2.22 -19.40
N SER A 14 -4.41 -3.27 -20.14
CA SER A 14 -4.51 -3.21 -21.60
C SER A 14 -5.61 -2.24 -22.01
N ILE A 15 -5.25 -1.13 -22.65
CA ILE A 15 -6.21 -0.09 -23.06
C ILE A 15 -7.22 -0.65 -24.06
N VAL A 16 -6.76 -1.48 -25.00
CA VAL A 16 -7.65 -2.09 -26.02
C VAL A 16 -8.72 -2.94 -25.36
N ASP A 17 -8.36 -3.73 -24.33
CA ASP A 17 -9.32 -4.60 -23.64
C ASP A 17 -10.33 -3.77 -22.83
N VAL A 18 -9.88 -2.72 -22.15
CA VAL A 18 -10.77 -1.81 -21.40
C VAL A 18 -11.75 -1.11 -22.34
N VAL A 19 -11.25 -0.55 -23.44
CA VAL A 19 -12.09 0.11 -24.43
C VAL A 19 -13.12 -0.86 -25.02
N GLN A 20 -12.71 -2.07 -25.34
CA GLN A 20 -13.61 -3.08 -25.90
C GLN A 20 -14.74 -3.45 -24.92
N ILE A 21 -14.41 -3.63 -23.63
CA ILE A 21 -15.41 -3.93 -22.59
C ILE A 21 -16.39 -2.76 -22.39
N LEU A 22 -15.88 -1.53 -22.38
CA LEU A 22 -16.69 -0.36 -22.07
C LEU A 22 -17.52 0.13 -23.26
N THR A 23 -17.16 -0.22 -24.49
CA THR A 23 -17.85 0.31 -25.70
C THR A 23 -18.59 -0.74 -26.49
N ASP A 24 -18.47 -2.02 -26.15
CA ASP A 24 -18.95 -3.16 -26.95
C ASP A 24 -18.44 -3.13 -28.42
N SER A 25 -17.32 -2.47 -28.63
CA SER A 25 -16.75 -2.39 -29.97
C SER A 25 -16.27 -3.75 -30.44
N ALA A 26 -16.68 -4.16 -31.64
CA ALA A 26 -16.19 -5.38 -32.28
C ALA A 26 -14.65 -5.33 -32.51
N ASP A 27 -14.08 -4.13 -32.67
CA ASP A 27 -12.65 -3.89 -32.84
C ASP A 27 -12.16 -2.81 -31.84
N GLY A 28 -11.75 -3.24 -30.65
CA GLY A 28 -11.22 -2.35 -29.61
C GLY A 28 -9.96 -1.62 -30.04
N ARG A 29 -9.12 -2.22 -30.92
CA ARG A 29 -7.90 -1.57 -31.41
C ARG A 29 -8.24 -0.40 -32.35
N LYS A 30 -9.17 -0.60 -33.27
CA LYS A 30 -9.63 0.46 -34.18
C LYS A 30 -10.28 1.61 -33.38
N TYR A 31 -11.10 1.28 -32.42
CA TYR A 31 -11.70 2.28 -31.52
C TYR A 31 -10.63 3.07 -30.77
N TRP A 32 -9.68 2.38 -30.14
CA TRP A 32 -8.57 3.02 -29.41
C TRP A 32 -7.76 3.96 -30.29
N ASN A 33 -7.40 3.55 -31.50
CA ASN A 33 -6.65 4.41 -32.42
C ASN A 33 -7.38 5.72 -32.74
N LYS A 34 -8.70 5.66 -32.98
CA LYS A 34 -9.52 6.86 -33.20
C LYS A 34 -9.61 7.73 -31.95
N LEU A 35 -9.84 7.11 -30.79
CA LEU A 35 -9.91 7.82 -29.51
C LEU A 35 -8.58 8.49 -29.18
N LYS A 36 -7.46 7.79 -29.37
CA LYS A 36 -6.11 8.31 -29.15
C LYS A 36 -5.82 9.54 -30.03
N GLN A 37 -6.21 9.51 -31.30
CA GLN A 37 -6.06 10.66 -32.20
C GLN A 37 -6.87 11.88 -31.71
N ARG A 38 -8.12 11.66 -31.30
CA ARG A 38 -8.97 12.72 -30.74
C ARG A 38 -8.37 13.32 -29.48
N LEU A 39 -7.99 12.50 -28.52
CA LEU A 39 -7.39 12.94 -27.27
C LEU A 39 -6.08 13.69 -27.48
N LYS A 40 -5.29 13.28 -28.46
CA LYS A 40 -4.07 13.97 -28.82
C LYS A 40 -4.35 15.37 -29.43
N ALA A 41 -5.38 15.46 -30.28
CA ALA A 41 -5.83 16.74 -30.84
C ALA A 41 -6.39 17.70 -29.75
N GLU A 42 -6.97 17.14 -28.69
CA GLU A 42 -7.45 17.90 -27.51
C GLU A 42 -6.33 18.27 -26.53
N GLY A 43 -5.06 17.95 -26.82
CA GLY A 43 -3.91 18.25 -25.96
C GLY A 43 -3.80 17.30 -24.75
N ASN A 44 -4.45 16.14 -24.77
CA ASN A 44 -4.51 15.19 -23.66
C ASN A 44 -3.33 14.20 -23.71
N GLU A 45 -2.10 14.73 -23.55
CA GLU A 45 -0.87 13.95 -23.71
C GLU A 45 -0.69 12.90 -22.60
N SER A 46 -1.19 13.16 -21.38
CA SER A 46 -1.10 12.23 -20.25
C SER A 46 -1.73 10.86 -20.52
N VAL A 47 -2.76 10.83 -21.38
CA VAL A 47 -3.45 9.58 -21.77
C VAL A 47 -2.86 9.00 -23.04
N THR A 48 -2.29 9.82 -23.92
CA THR A 48 -1.76 9.37 -25.22
C THR A 48 -0.32 8.88 -25.15
N ASN A 49 0.42 9.28 -24.11
CA ASN A 49 1.79 8.82 -23.82
C ASN A 49 1.80 7.49 -23.05
N CYS A 50 1.12 6.47 -23.64
CA CYS A 50 0.97 5.16 -23.02
C CYS A 50 2.26 4.35 -23.09
N HIS A 51 2.53 3.56 -22.06
CA HIS A 51 3.55 2.52 -22.12
C HIS A 51 3.11 1.40 -23.09
N GLN A 52 4.09 0.71 -23.68
CA GLN A 52 3.84 -0.47 -24.50
C GLN A 52 4.45 -1.71 -23.87
N LEU A 53 3.63 -2.68 -23.57
CA LEU A 53 4.06 -3.99 -23.06
C LEU A 53 3.73 -5.10 -24.06
N LYS A 54 4.56 -6.15 -24.09
CA LYS A 54 4.28 -7.37 -24.86
C LYS A 54 3.30 -8.23 -24.08
N LEU A 55 2.03 -8.19 -24.45
CA LEU A 55 0.97 -8.98 -23.81
C LEU A 55 0.62 -10.22 -24.63
N PRO A 56 0.28 -11.36 -23.98
CA PRO A 56 -0.18 -12.55 -24.67
C PRO A 56 -1.54 -12.29 -25.35
N ALA A 57 -1.72 -12.83 -26.54
CA ALA A 57 -2.97 -12.83 -27.30
C ALA A 57 -3.56 -14.24 -27.37
N ALA A 58 -4.78 -14.35 -27.89
CA ALA A 58 -5.50 -15.61 -28.00
C ALA A 58 -4.82 -16.68 -28.88
N ASP A 59 -3.95 -16.23 -29.79
CA ASP A 59 -3.13 -17.10 -30.67
C ASP A 59 -1.83 -17.61 -29.99
N GLY A 60 -1.64 -17.32 -28.68
CA GLY A 60 -0.47 -17.69 -27.91
C GLY A 60 0.76 -16.82 -28.15
N LYS A 61 0.71 -15.88 -29.09
CA LYS A 61 1.82 -14.95 -29.38
C LYS A 61 1.73 -13.72 -28.50
N LYS A 62 2.88 -13.04 -28.32
CA LYS A 62 2.95 -11.77 -27.57
C LYS A 62 3.05 -10.59 -28.54
N TYR A 63 2.13 -9.65 -28.39
CA TYR A 63 2.09 -8.41 -29.18
C TYR A 63 2.30 -7.17 -28.32
N LYS A 64 2.98 -6.17 -28.93
CA LYS A 64 3.06 -4.84 -28.32
C LYS A 64 1.65 -4.27 -28.19
N THR A 65 1.27 -3.92 -26.97
CA THR A 65 -0.06 -3.43 -26.64
C THR A 65 0.08 -2.18 -25.78
N ASP A 66 -0.66 -1.14 -26.13
CA ASP A 66 -0.72 0.08 -25.32
C ASP A 66 -1.37 -0.25 -23.97
N VAL A 67 -0.69 0.13 -22.89
CA VAL A 67 -1.15 -0.06 -21.51
C VAL A 67 -1.19 1.26 -20.76
N ALA A 68 -2.07 1.34 -19.79
CA ALA A 68 -2.23 2.48 -18.90
C ALA A 68 -2.07 2.04 -17.44
N ASP A 69 -1.46 2.88 -16.62
CA ASP A 69 -1.57 2.74 -15.16
C ASP A 69 -2.98 3.17 -14.70
N LEU A 70 -3.25 3.07 -13.40
CA LEU A 70 -4.60 3.32 -12.87
C LEU A 70 -5.04 4.79 -13.07
N GLU A 71 -4.14 5.74 -12.93
CA GLU A 71 -4.42 7.17 -13.15
C GLU A 71 -4.79 7.46 -14.60
N GLN A 72 -3.96 6.98 -15.53
CA GLN A 72 -4.20 7.09 -16.96
C GLN A 72 -5.49 6.39 -17.36
N LEU A 73 -5.78 5.22 -16.76
CA LEU A 73 -6.99 4.46 -17.00
C LEU A 73 -8.24 5.25 -16.59
N PHE A 74 -8.26 5.85 -15.40
CA PHE A 74 -9.39 6.67 -14.96
C PHE A 74 -9.59 7.88 -15.85
N ARG A 75 -8.53 8.53 -16.27
CA ARG A 75 -8.60 9.65 -17.21
C ARG A 75 -9.14 9.21 -18.57
N LEU A 76 -8.72 8.05 -19.08
CA LEU A 76 -9.22 7.45 -20.31
C LEU A 76 -10.73 7.18 -20.23
N ILE A 77 -11.20 6.55 -19.15
CA ILE A 77 -12.61 6.19 -18.94
C ILE A 77 -13.51 7.43 -18.98
N GLN A 78 -13.08 8.55 -18.41
CA GLN A 78 -13.83 9.81 -18.47
C GLN A 78 -14.04 10.30 -19.92
N SER A 79 -13.12 9.98 -20.83
CA SER A 79 -13.17 10.39 -22.23
C SER A 79 -13.97 9.44 -23.14
N ILE A 80 -14.43 8.29 -22.63
CA ILE A 80 -15.21 7.31 -23.39
C ILE A 80 -16.71 7.65 -23.32
N PRO A 81 -17.37 8.02 -24.41
CA PRO A 81 -18.80 8.29 -24.44
C PRO A 81 -19.60 6.97 -24.54
N SER A 82 -19.72 6.26 -23.43
CA SER A 82 -20.42 4.99 -23.36
C SER A 82 -21.27 4.88 -22.10
N LYS A 83 -22.47 4.32 -22.22
CA LYS A 83 -23.35 4.02 -21.08
C LYS A 83 -22.69 3.07 -20.08
N LYS A 84 -21.83 2.15 -20.54
CA LYS A 84 -21.10 1.22 -19.68
C LYS A 84 -19.97 1.90 -18.88
N ALA A 85 -19.45 3.03 -19.35
CA ALA A 85 -18.47 3.82 -18.63
C ALA A 85 -19.12 4.72 -17.56
N GLU A 86 -20.41 5.00 -17.67
CA GLU A 86 -21.11 5.97 -16.81
C GLU A 86 -21.08 5.61 -15.33
N PRO A 87 -21.30 4.36 -14.89
CA PRO A 87 -21.19 4.00 -13.46
C PRO A 87 -19.80 4.28 -12.88
N ILE A 88 -18.74 4.05 -13.68
CA ILE A 88 -17.37 4.30 -13.23
C ILE A 88 -17.10 5.82 -13.13
N LYS A 89 -17.63 6.60 -14.07
CA LYS A 89 -17.52 8.07 -14.05
C LYS A 89 -18.24 8.66 -12.84
N GLN A 90 -19.45 8.17 -12.55
CA GLN A 90 -20.20 8.57 -11.37
C GLN A 90 -19.45 8.23 -10.08
N TRP A 91 -18.93 7.01 -9.96
CA TRP A 91 -18.12 6.60 -8.83
C TRP A 91 -16.86 7.49 -8.64
N LEU A 92 -16.18 7.87 -9.74
CA LEU A 92 -15.05 8.80 -9.68
C LEU A 92 -15.46 10.20 -9.22
N ALA A 93 -16.63 10.67 -9.62
CA ALA A 93 -17.17 11.96 -9.17
C ALA A 93 -17.51 11.92 -7.67
N GLU A 94 -18.11 10.83 -7.20
CA GLU A 94 -18.41 10.59 -5.77
C GLU A 94 -17.11 10.55 -4.95
N LEU A 95 -16.08 9.84 -5.42
CA LEU A 95 -14.76 9.83 -4.77
C LEU A 95 -14.14 11.22 -4.69
N GLY A 96 -14.25 12.01 -5.75
CA GLY A 96 -13.76 13.38 -5.78
C GLY A 96 -14.49 14.27 -4.77
N SER A 97 -15.83 14.19 -4.72
CA SER A 97 -16.65 14.91 -3.73
C SER A 97 -16.28 14.51 -2.31
N MET A 98 -16.24 13.21 -2.03
CA MET A 98 -15.83 12.68 -0.73
C MET A 98 -14.45 13.19 -0.29
N ARG A 99 -13.50 13.30 -1.22
CA ARG A 99 -12.17 13.82 -0.90
C ARG A 99 -12.21 15.31 -0.54
N VAL A 100 -13.05 16.09 -1.19
CA VAL A 100 -13.26 17.52 -0.84
C VAL A 100 -13.87 17.62 0.56
N ASP A 101 -14.89 16.82 0.88
CA ASP A 101 -15.49 16.79 2.20
C ASP A 101 -14.48 16.45 3.31
N GLN A 102 -13.59 15.48 3.07
CA GLN A 102 -12.50 15.12 3.97
C GLN A 102 -11.46 16.25 4.14
N MET A 103 -11.29 17.12 3.16
CA MET A 103 -10.41 18.27 3.30
C MET A 103 -11.05 19.37 4.16
N ILE A 104 -12.37 19.45 4.16
CA ILE A 104 -13.15 20.38 4.99
C ILE A 104 -13.28 19.82 6.42
N ASP A 105 -13.56 18.54 6.55
CA ASP A 105 -13.65 17.82 7.83
C ASP A 105 -12.71 16.62 7.87
N PRO A 106 -11.51 16.77 8.44
CA PRO A 106 -10.52 15.69 8.53
C PRO A 106 -10.98 14.48 9.35
N GLU A 107 -11.97 14.62 10.24
CA GLU A 107 -12.49 13.48 11.02
C GLU A 107 -13.11 12.40 10.13
N LEU A 108 -13.71 12.79 9.01
CA LEU A 108 -14.26 11.86 8.03
C LEU A 108 -13.21 10.88 7.49
N THR A 109 -11.96 11.29 7.39
CA THR A 109 -10.85 10.39 6.99
C THR A 109 -10.65 9.25 7.99
N PHE A 110 -10.74 9.54 9.29
CA PHE A 110 -10.62 8.52 10.33
C PHE A 110 -11.81 7.58 10.35
N GLN A 111 -13.02 8.11 10.22
CA GLN A 111 -14.24 7.31 10.16
C GLN A 111 -14.20 6.34 8.99
N MET A 112 -13.83 6.82 7.81
CA MET A 112 -13.70 5.98 6.61
C MET A 112 -12.63 4.90 6.76
N ALA A 113 -11.48 5.23 7.35
CA ALA A 113 -10.43 4.23 7.61
C ALA A 113 -10.95 3.12 8.55
N VAL A 114 -11.71 3.47 9.58
CA VAL A 114 -12.34 2.50 10.48
C VAL A 114 -13.34 1.61 9.73
N GLU A 115 -14.17 2.21 8.89
CA GLU A 115 -15.17 1.47 8.09
C GLU A 115 -14.50 0.55 7.06
N ASP A 116 -13.41 0.99 6.43
CA ASP A 116 -12.65 0.16 5.49
C ASP A 116 -12.06 -1.07 6.18
N TYR A 117 -11.48 -0.91 7.38
CA TYR A 117 -11.03 -2.06 8.16
C TYR A 117 -12.18 -2.98 8.58
N ARG A 118 -13.35 -2.42 8.96
CA ARG A 118 -14.55 -3.22 9.27
C ARG A 118 -15.02 -4.02 8.06
N ARG A 119 -15.09 -3.42 6.88
CA ARG A 119 -15.42 -4.11 5.62
C ARG A 119 -14.44 -5.23 5.28
N GLN A 120 -13.17 -5.04 5.61
CA GLN A 120 -12.15 -6.08 5.51
C GLN A 120 -12.28 -7.14 6.60
N GLY A 121 -13.26 -7.00 7.53
CA GLY A 121 -13.60 -7.97 8.58
C GLY A 121 -12.65 -7.94 9.78
N TYR A 122 -11.96 -6.84 10.04
CA TYR A 122 -11.21 -6.67 11.29
C TYR A 122 -12.17 -6.32 12.44
N SER A 123 -11.86 -6.84 13.65
CA SER A 123 -12.63 -6.50 14.84
C SER A 123 -12.33 -5.07 15.32
N ASP A 124 -13.28 -4.42 15.99
CA ASP A 124 -13.09 -3.07 16.54
C ASP A 124 -11.88 -2.99 17.47
N LYS A 125 -11.65 -4.02 18.30
CA LYS A 125 -10.47 -4.12 19.16
C LYS A 125 -9.15 -4.13 18.36
N TRP A 126 -9.12 -4.83 17.23
CA TRP A 126 -7.95 -4.84 16.35
C TRP A 126 -7.76 -3.47 15.70
N ILE A 127 -8.84 -2.85 15.21
CA ILE A 127 -8.83 -1.52 14.59
C ILE A 127 -8.28 -0.46 15.55
N GLU A 128 -8.75 -0.46 16.81
CA GLU A 128 -8.25 0.44 17.85
C GLU A 128 -6.73 0.29 18.05
N ASN A 129 -6.26 -0.95 18.18
CA ASN A 129 -4.82 -1.23 18.30
C ASN A 129 -4.04 -0.79 17.05
N ARG A 130 -4.63 -0.94 15.87
CA ARG A 130 -4.00 -0.52 14.61
C ARG A 130 -3.87 1.01 14.51
N LEU A 131 -4.89 1.75 14.89
CA LEU A 131 -4.86 3.22 14.93
C LEU A 131 -3.82 3.71 15.95
N LYS A 132 -3.74 3.08 17.11
CA LYS A 132 -2.70 3.36 18.12
C LYS A 132 -1.29 3.09 17.56
N SER A 133 -1.09 1.98 16.85
CA SER A 133 0.17 1.63 16.18
C SER A 133 0.57 2.68 15.13
N ILE A 134 -0.38 3.23 14.37
CA ILE A 134 -0.11 4.31 13.40
C ILE A 134 0.42 5.55 14.12
N ARG A 135 -0.20 5.95 15.24
CA ARG A 135 0.26 7.08 16.05
C ARG A 135 1.69 6.87 16.54
N THR A 136 1.95 5.72 17.18
CA THR A 136 3.30 5.39 17.72
C THR A 136 4.35 5.39 16.60
N ARG A 137 4.01 4.88 15.42
CA ARG A 137 4.89 4.92 14.25
C ARG A 137 5.20 6.33 13.79
N ASN A 138 4.21 7.22 13.78
CA ASN A 138 4.40 8.61 13.42
C ASN A 138 5.29 9.33 14.45
N GLU A 139 5.11 9.06 15.73
CA GLU A 139 5.97 9.59 16.80
C GLU A 139 7.43 9.17 16.63
N LEU A 140 7.69 7.88 16.35
CA LEU A 140 9.03 7.38 16.03
C LEU A 140 9.62 8.03 14.79
N THR A 141 8.84 8.18 13.73
CA THR A 141 9.30 8.82 12.49
C THR A 141 9.69 10.28 12.73
N ASN A 142 8.90 11.00 13.52
CA ASN A 142 9.21 12.38 13.91
C ASN A 142 10.47 12.46 14.78
N GLU A 143 10.65 11.50 15.68
CA GLU A 143 11.84 11.40 16.51
C GLU A 143 13.10 11.15 15.67
N TRP A 144 13.05 10.27 14.68
CA TRP A 144 14.14 10.07 13.74
C TRP A 144 14.47 11.34 12.94
N LYS A 145 13.44 12.07 12.48
CA LYS A 145 13.64 13.38 11.82
C LYS A 145 14.34 14.38 12.78
N ARG A 146 13.92 14.43 14.04
CA ARG A 146 14.55 15.27 15.06
C ARG A 146 16.03 14.91 15.27
N SER A 147 16.37 13.63 15.18
CA SER A 147 17.75 13.13 15.30
C SER A 147 18.57 13.21 14.01
N GLY A 148 18.07 13.91 12.98
CA GLY A 148 18.79 14.20 11.74
C GLY A 148 18.62 13.19 10.62
N VAL A 149 17.70 12.23 10.73
CA VAL A 149 17.35 11.31 9.62
C VAL A 149 16.46 12.03 8.62
N THR A 150 16.93 12.19 7.39
CA THR A 150 16.21 12.95 6.34
C THR A 150 15.91 12.11 5.11
N GLU A 151 16.75 11.13 4.78
CA GLU A 151 16.61 10.35 3.56
C GLU A 151 15.68 9.16 3.74
N GLN A 152 14.81 8.92 2.77
CA GLN A 152 13.83 7.83 2.81
C GLN A 152 14.48 6.45 3.00
N LYS A 153 15.66 6.23 2.40
CA LYS A 153 16.42 4.99 2.57
C LYS A 153 16.82 4.74 4.03
N ASP A 154 17.15 5.80 4.79
CA ASP A 154 17.59 5.67 6.18
C ASP A 154 16.44 5.27 7.09
N PHE A 155 15.23 5.81 6.86
CA PHE A 155 14.02 5.33 7.56
C PHE A 155 13.75 3.85 7.28
N ALA A 156 13.99 3.38 6.06
CA ALA A 156 13.82 1.97 5.71
C ALA A 156 14.86 1.09 6.40
N ILE A 157 16.13 1.52 6.48
CA ILE A 157 17.21 0.83 7.19
C ILE A 157 16.86 0.70 8.69
N LEU A 158 16.50 1.81 9.34
CA LEU A 158 16.14 1.83 10.77
C LEU A 158 14.92 0.95 11.06
N THR A 159 13.92 0.99 10.18
CA THR A 159 12.74 0.12 10.27
C THR A 159 13.11 -1.36 10.16
N ASN A 160 14.01 -1.72 9.24
CA ASN A 160 14.49 -3.09 9.09
C ASN A 160 15.26 -3.57 10.33
N ILE A 161 16.16 -2.75 10.87
CA ILE A 161 16.91 -3.07 12.10
C ILE A 161 15.95 -3.31 13.27
N LEU A 162 15.01 -2.40 13.49
CA LEU A 162 14.01 -2.52 14.54
C LEU A 162 13.18 -3.80 14.38
N THR A 163 12.65 -4.04 13.17
CA THR A 163 11.81 -5.22 12.88
C THR A 163 12.60 -6.49 13.06
N GLN A 164 13.83 -6.56 12.53
CA GLN A 164 14.70 -7.73 12.66
C GLN A 164 15.09 -8.00 14.11
N ALA A 165 15.34 -6.96 14.91
CA ALA A 165 15.71 -7.11 16.30
C ALA A 165 14.61 -7.79 17.14
N TRP A 166 13.32 -7.45 16.91
CA TRP A 166 12.24 -8.05 17.70
C TRP A 166 11.67 -9.34 17.07
N SER A 167 11.55 -9.39 15.72
CA SER A 167 10.91 -10.52 15.03
C SER A 167 11.90 -11.60 14.60
N GLY A 168 13.19 -11.27 14.46
CA GLY A 168 14.20 -12.13 13.83
C GLY A 168 14.25 -12.03 12.30
N MET A 169 13.39 -11.23 11.68
CA MET A 169 13.27 -11.07 10.24
C MET A 169 13.30 -9.59 9.84
N THR A 170 13.94 -9.27 8.72
CA THR A 170 13.75 -7.96 8.10
C THR A 170 12.30 -7.77 7.64
N THR A 171 11.88 -6.55 7.39
CA THR A 171 10.50 -6.26 6.92
C THR A 171 10.16 -7.06 5.65
N GLY A 172 11.11 -7.18 4.71
CA GLY A 172 10.92 -7.96 3.49
C GLY A 172 10.78 -9.45 3.74
N GLN A 173 11.65 -10.02 4.59
CA GLN A 173 11.56 -11.43 4.99
C GLN A 173 10.25 -11.73 5.73
N TYR A 174 9.79 -10.81 6.57
CA TYR A 174 8.55 -10.99 7.30
C TYR A 174 7.32 -10.92 6.37
N LYS A 175 7.32 -10.00 5.39
CA LYS A 175 6.31 -10.00 4.33
C LYS A 175 6.30 -11.34 3.58
N GLN A 176 7.48 -11.82 3.15
CA GLN A 176 7.59 -13.11 2.46
C GLN A 176 7.11 -14.27 3.31
N PHE A 177 7.47 -14.32 4.59
CA PHE A 177 7.01 -15.31 5.55
C PHE A 177 5.48 -15.35 5.66
N LYS A 178 4.82 -14.17 5.59
CA LYS A 178 3.36 -14.04 5.60
C LYS A 178 2.70 -14.20 4.21
N GLY A 179 3.47 -14.45 3.14
CA GLY A 179 2.95 -14.56 1.77
C GLY A 179 2.46 -13.25 1.18
N LEU A 180 2.94 -12.10 1.70
CA LEU A 180 2.55 -10.78 1.26
C LEU A 180 3.44 -10.28 0.11
N THR A 181 2.84 -9.55 -0.83
CA THR A 181 3.53 -8.88 -1.93
C THR A 181 3.51 -7.35 -1.75
N LYS A 182 2.35 -6.74 -1.93
CA LYS A 182 2.11 -5.29 -1.81
C LYS A 182 1.54 -4.88 -0.47
N GLU A 183 0.83 -5.80 0.17
CA GLU A 183 0.04 -5.54 1.36
C GLU A 183 0.91 -4.95 2.48
N ASN A 184 0.29 -4.13 3.31
CA ASN A 184 0.98 -3.58 4.48
C ASN A 184 1.23 -4.71 5.50
N LEU A 185 2.48 -4.88 5.92
CA LEU A 185 2.85 -5.91 6.89
C LEU A 185 2.06 -5.81 8.19
N ARG A 186 1.85 -4.59 8.71
CA ARG A 186 1.15 -4.38 9.98
C ARG A 186 -0.33 -4.71 9.92
N ASP A 187 -0.96 -4.55 8.75
CA ASP A 187 -2.36 -4.93 8.55
C ASP A 187 -2.54 -6.44 8.54
N ASN A 188 -1.45 -7.19 8.38
CA ASN A 188 -1.40 -8.65 8.39
C ASN A 188 -0.73 -9.23 9.65
N MET A 189 -0.62 -8.44 10.70
CA MET A 189 -0.17 -8.87 12.01
C MET A 189 -1.34 -9.26 12.90
N THR A 190 -1.17 -10.30 13.71
CA THR A 190 -2.09 -10.60 14.81
C THR A 190 -2.07 -9.45 15.83
N THR A 191 -3.05 -9.41 16.72
CA THR A 191 -3.09 -8.40 17.80
C THR A 191 -1.81 -8.39 18.62
N LEU A 192 -1.24 -9.56 18.91
CA LEU A 192 -0.03 -9.69 19.71
C LEU A 192 1.23 -9.28 18.94
N GLU A 193 1.37 -9.67 17.68
CA GLU A 193 2.46 -9.20 16.81
C GLU A 193 2.43 -7.67 16.68
N LEU A 194 1.23 -7.10 16.50
CA LEU A 194 1.04 -5.65 16.41
C LEU A 194 1.40 -4.94 17.70
N ALA A 195 1.04 -5.51 18.85
CA ALA A 195 1.40 -4.97 20.16
C ALA A 195 2.92 -4.98 20.40
N LEU A 196 3.62 -6.07 20.04
CA LEU A 196 5.07 -6.17 20.13
C LEU A 196 5.79 -5.21 19.17
N ASN A 197 5.28 -5.05 17.95
CA ASN A 197 5.82 -4.06 17.03
C ASN A 197 5.64 -2.63 17.57
N THR A 198 4.49 -2.34 18.15
CA THR A 198 4.20 -1.04 18.78
C THR A 198 5.10 -0.79 19.99
N LEU A 199 5.37 -1.83 20.79
CA LEU A 199 6.33 -1.75 21.91
C LEU A 199 7.74 -1.44 21.41
N ALA A 200 8.21 -2.11 20.33
CA ALA A 200 9.52 -1.84 19.74
C ALA A 200 9.64 -0.39 19.28
N GLU A 201 8.61 0.14 18.62
CA GLU A 201 8.56 1.52 18.14
C GLU A 201 8.54 2.54 19.29
N ALA A 202 7.73 2.33 20.31
CA ALA A 202 7.64 3.18 21.49
C ALA A 202 8.95 3.16 22.29
N ALA A 203 9.52 1.98 22.55
CA ALA A 203 10.80 1.83 23.24
C ALA A 203 11.94 2.54 22.48
N THR A 204 11.97 2.40 21.14
CA THR A 204 12.95 3.12 20.30
C THR A 204 12.82 4.62 20.47
N THR A 205 11.59 5.15 20.46
CA THR A 205 11.32 6.59 20.66
C THR A 205 11.86 7.09 21.99
N GLU A 206 11.56 6.40 23.08
CA GLU A 206 11.99 6.82 24.43
C GLU A 206 13.50 6.68 24.60
N ILE A 207 14.12 5.61 24.09
CA ILE A 207 15.58 5.44 24.10
C ILE A 207 16.26 6.54 23.27
N SER A 208 15.68 6.91 22.12
CA SER A 208 16.19 8.00 21.29
C SER A 208 16.14 9.34 22.02
N ARG A 209 15.03 9.65 22.66
CA ARG A 209 14.88 10.87 23.49
C ARG A 209 15.91 10.94 24.59
N SER A 210 16.16 9.83 25.28
CA SER A 210 17.11 9.73 26.37
C SER A 210 18.58 9.83 25.91
N ARG A 211 18.93 9.14 24.81
CA ARG A 211 20.33 9.07 24.31
C ARG A 211 20.69 10.20 23.36
N ASN A 212 19.68 10.87 22.78
CA ASN A 212 19.82 12.00 21.86
C ASN A 212 20.81 11.71 20.70
N PRO A 213 20.62 10.64 19.89
CA PRO A 213 21.52 10.27 18.82
C PRO A 213 21.68 11.39 17.80
N LYS A 214 22.88 11.53 17.23
CA LYS A 214 23.23 12.58 16.25
C LYS A 214 23.69 12.02 14.91
N THR A 215 24.05 10.75 14.88
CA THR A 215 24.54 10.06 13.69
C THR A 215 23.65 8.90 13.30
N MET A 216 23.74 8.47 12.04
CA MET A 216 23.02 7.30 11.56
C MET A 216 23.38 6.03 12.35
N ALA A 217 24.68 5.86 12.67
CA ALA A 217 25.14 4.71 13.46
C ALA A 217 24.53 4.67 14.86
N GLU A 218 24.43 5.81 15.54
CA GLU A 218 23.77 5.91 16.85
C GLU A 218 22.25 5.62 16.73
N ASN A 219 21.58 6.12 15.71
CA ASN A 219 20.18 5.82 15.44
C ASN A 219 19.95 4.32 15.17
N GLN A 220 20.88 3.64 14.47
CA GLN A 220 20.82 2.18 14.27
C GLN A 220 20.95 1.42 15.61
N GLN A 221 21.85 1.84 16.48
CA GLN A 221 21.99 1.24 17.82
C GLN A 221 20.72 1.42 18.66
N VAL A 222 20.11 2.61 18.61
CA VAL A 222 18.86 2.92 19.30
C VAL A 222 17.71 2.06 18.75
N ALA A 223 17.57 1.95 17.42
CA ALA A 223 16.55 1.13 16.79
C ALA A 223 16.71 -0.36 17.17
N ASN A 224 17.95 -0.86 17.20
CA ASN A 224 18.24 -2.21 17.67
C ASN A 224 17.86 -2.38 19.15
N SER A 225 18.21 -1.43 20.02
CA SER A 225 17.90 -1.49 21.46
C SER A 225 16.38 -1.54 21.71
N GLY A 226 15.59 -0.71 21.01
CA GLY A 226 14.13 -0.74 21.10
C GLY A 226 13.53 -2.06 20.61
N GLY A 227 14.06 -2.60 19.52
CA GLY A 227 13.67 -3.93 19.02
C GLY A 227 14.03 -5.05 20.01
N GLN A 228 15.19 -5.01 20.67
CA GLN A 228 15.58 -5.99 21.70
C GLN A 228 14.65 -5.96 22.92
N ALA A 229 14.16 -4.79 23.34
CA ALA A 229 13.17 -4.71 24.41
C ALA A 229 11.87 -5.47 24.07
N ALA A 230 11.37 -5.31 22.84
CA ALA A 230 10.21 -6.05 22.38
C ALA A 230 10.50 -7.55 22.17
N LYS A 231 11.73 -7.92 21.77
CA LYS A 231 12.17 -9.32 21.70
C LYS A 231 12.14 -9.99 23.05
N ALA A 232 12.62 -9.33 24.10
CA ALA A 232 12.58 -9.88 25.46
C ALA A 232 11.14 -10.15 25.90
N ALA A 233 10.23 -9.21 25.66
CA ALA A 233 8.81 -9.41 25.93
C ALA A 233 8.22 -10.57 25.10
N ARG A 234 8.55 -10.66 23.82
CA ARG A 234 8.11 -11.76 22.94
C ARG A 234 8.54 -13.11 23.46
N LEU A 235 9.82 -13.27 23.79
CA LEU A 235 10.37 -14.55 24.26
C LEU A 235 9.74 -15.00 25.57
N GLU A 236 9.45 -14.07 26.49
CA GLU A 236 8.77 -14.42 27.73
C GLU A 236 7.32 -14.87 27.45
N VAL A 237 6.60 -14.19 26.57
CA VAL A 237 5.25 -14.61 26.17
C VAL A 237 5.29 -15.99 25.50
N GLU A 238 6.20 -16.22 24.54
CA GLU A 238 6.35 -17.51 23.83
C GLU A 238 6.64 -18.65 24.80
N LYS A 239 7.43 -18.40 25.85
CA LYS A 239 7.69 -19.35 26.92
C LYS A 239 6.42 -19.73 27.70
N GLN A 240 5.54 -18.76 27.98
CA GLN A 240 4.30 -18.98 28.74
C GLN A 240 3.23 -19.71 27.90
N ILE A 241 3.13 -19.39 26.59
CA ILE A 241 2.12 -19.96 25.72
C ILE A 241 2.56 -21.25 25.02
N GLY A 242 3.87 -21.56 25.00
CA GLY A 242 4.44 -22.79 24.42
C GLY A 242 4.58 -22.79 22.91
N HIS A 243 4.32 -21.68 22.20
CA HIS A 243 4.49 -21.58 20.75
C HIS A 243 4.94 -20.18 20.33
N SER A 244 5.38 -20.04 19.06
CA SER A 244 5.78 -18.74 18.53
C SER A 244 4.61 -17.79 18.40
N VAL A 245 4.84 -16.52 18.78
CA VAL A 245 3.91 -15.40 18.54
C VAL A 245 3.88 -15.04 17.05
N ILE A 246 5.01 -15.22 16.36
CA ILE A 246 5.13 -14.90 14.94
C ILE A 246 4.44 -16.01 14.14
N SER A 247 3.36 -15.64 13.45
CA SER A 247 2.48 -16.58 12.77
C SER A 247 2.49 -16.39 11.25
N HIS A 248 2.25 -17.48 10.52
CA HIS A 248 1.92 -17.46 9.10
C HIS A 248 0.50 -16.93 8.82
N PHE A 249 -0.25 -16.63 9.90
CA PHE A 249 -1.62 -16.16 9.75
C PHE A 249 -1.64 -14.84 9.03
N PHE A 250 -2.31 -14.85 7.91
CA PHE A 250 -2.58 -13.68 7.11
C PHE A 250 -4.07 -13.71 6.75
N LYS A 251 -4.72 -12.60 6.96
CA LYS A 251 -6.10 -12.42 6.56
C LYS A 251 -6.09 -11.82 5.16
N VAL A 252 -6.49 -12.61 4.15
CA VAL A 252 -6.74 -12.04 2.82
C VAL A 252 -7.93 -11.09 2.95
N PRO A 253 -7.79 -9.80 2.70
CA PRO A 253 -8.94 -8.94 2.55
C PRO A 253 -9.72 -9.44 1.36
N THR A 254 -10.92 -9.95 1.58
CA THR A 254 -11.84 -10.24 0.49
C THR A 254 -12.37 -8.88 0.02
N ILE A 255 -11.67 -8.25 -0.92
CA ILE A 255 -12.19 -7.07 -1.61
C ILE A 255 -13.25 -7.61 -2.57
N SER A 256 -14.51 -7.66 -2.12
CA SER A 256 -15.65 -7.75 -3.02
C SER A 256 -15.75 -6.42 -3.73
N PHE A 257 -15.26 -6.36 -4.96
CA PHE A 257 -15.73 -5.35 -5.88
C PHE A 257 -17.17 -5.71 -6.24
N ILE A 258 -18.12 -4.98 -5.68
CA ILE A 258 -19.52 -5.02 -6.13
C ILE A 258 -19.60 -4.29 -7.45
#